data_8e7cbc85c500300017c70dc8600b5455
#
_entry.id   8e7cbc85c500300017c70dc8600b5455
#
_cell.length_a   1.000
_cell.length_b   1.000
_cell.length_c   1.000
_cell.angle_alpha   90.00
_cell.angle_beta   90.00
_cell.angle_gamma   90.00
#
_symmetry.space_group_name_H-M   'P 1'
#
loop_
_entity.id
_entity.type
_entity.pdbx_description
1 polymer ?
#
loop_
_entity_poly.entity_id
_entity_poly.type
_entity_poly.pdbx_seq_one_letter_code
_entity_poly.pdbx_strand_id
1 'polypeptide(L)'
;MIRVGVIGLGYWGPRILRNVVSLLPAEQVIVCDSNPTRLEAALASYPGIEVADRIEELLDQDVNGVILATPVHTHGELAQRIMNRGVDLLVEKPLATSAVVARSLVDYARNHNLVLMIGHTFLYSPAVQVIRDRVRRGELGDIHYLMSTRVNLGIHQSTASVMWDLAPHDLSIMSFVLEEVPISVSALTRSSLQGQPADVAFLTLQFPSGIIAESSMSWLAPTKIRSMTFIGRQRMLVYEDTDLETPVRIYDKGVSFSQDSGFGALELSYRTGDMVAPRIELEEPLRLEVSEFIRRIESRVPPTVHEEQAVAIVATIEAAHRSAEAHGVPVDVIAPAGSPTVSV
;
A
#
# COMPACT_ATOMS: atom_id res chain seq x y z
N MET A 1 11.26 -17.23 21.75
CA MET A 1 10.64 -15.96 22.20
C MET A 1 10.98 -14.95 21.13
N ILE A 2 10.00 -14.27 20.54
CA ILE A 2 10.24 -13.34 19.42
C ILE A 2 10.69 -12.00 19.96
N ARG A 3 11.75 -11.42 19.35
CA ARG A 3 12.21 -10.05 19.58
C ARG A 3 12.07 -9.26 18.29
N VAL A 4 11.48 -8.06 18.37
CA VAL A 4 11.23 -7.19 17.23
C VAL A 4 11.91 -5.84 17.42
N GLY A 5 12.67 -5.44 16.40
CA GLY A 5 13.26 -4.12 16.29
C GLY A 5 12.34 -3.14 15.56
N VAL A 6 12.26 -1.89 16.01
CA VAL A 6 11.61 -0.78 15.28
C VAL A 6 12.67 0.27 14.97
N ILE A 7 12.95 0.49 13.70
CA ILE A 7 13.96 1.45 13.23
C ILE A 7 13.27 2.66 12.61
N GLY A 8 13.54 3.83 13.19
CA GLY A 8 12.94 5.09 12.78
C GLY A 8 11.71 5.46 13.60
N LEU A 9 11.85 6.44 14.49
CA LEU A 9 10.78 6.98 15.34
C LEU A 9 10.29 8.35 14.82
N GLY A 10 10.19 8.48 13.49
CA GLY A 10 9.63 9.65 12.83
C GLY A 10 8.11 9.72 12.96
N TYR A 11 7.42 10.07 11.88
CA TYR A 11 5.96 10.23 11.88
C TYR A 11 5.20 8.93 12.15
N TRP A 12 5.62 7.81 11.50
CA TRP A 12 4.98 6.49 11.62
C TRP A 12 5.53 5.66 12.78
N GLY A 13 6.81 5.79 13.11
CA GLY A 13 7.47 4.97 14.12
C GLY A 13 6.76 4.88 15.47
N PRO A 14 6.30 5.99 16.08
CA PRO A 14 5.56 5.91 17.35
C PRO A 14 4.24 5.15 17.25
N ARG A 15 3.56 5.16 16.08
CA ARG A 15 2.32 4.42 15.87
C ARG A 15 2.59 2.92 15.71
N ILE A 16 3.66 2.58 14.98
CA ILE A 16 4.16 1.21 14.84
C ILE A 16 4.57 0.68 16.22
N LEU A 17 5.40 1.42 16.95
CA LEU A 17 5.86 1.02 18.29
C LEU A 17 4.68 0.76 19.24
N ARG A 18 3.67 1.62 19.25
CA ARG A 18 2.44 1.41 20.04
C ARG A 18 1.79 0.06 19.72
N ASN A 19 1.72 -0.31 18.44
CA ASN A 19 1.14 -1.58 18.03
C ASN A 19 2.03 -2.75 18.39
N VAL A 20 3.36 -2.65 18.24
CA VAL A 20 4.30 -3.71 18.61
C VAL A 20 4.20 -4.01 20.12
N VAL A 21 4.26 -2.98 20.98
CA VAL A 21 4.18 -3.19 22.44
C VAL A 21 2.78 -3.59 22.93
N SER A 22 1.75 -3.45 22.10
CA SER A 22 0.43 -4.01 22.38
C SER A 22 0.32 -5.51 22.06
N LEU A 23 1.27 -6.06 21.31
CA LEU A 23 1.28 -7.44 20.84
C LEU A 23 2.41 -8.27 21.49
N LEU A 24 3.50 -7.62 21.90
CA LEU A 24 4.67 -8.24 22.51
C LEU A 24 4.98 -7.60 23.86
N PRO A 25 5.54 -8.35 24.82
CA PRO A 25 6.11 -7.78 26.04
C PRO A 25 7.18 -6.73 25.74
N ALA A 26 7.25 -5.67 26.54
CA ALA A 26 8.16 -4.54 26.28
C ALA A 26 9.64 -4.95 26.18
N GLU A 27 10.07 -5.92 26.98
CA GLU A 27 11.43 -6.48 26.97
C GLU A 27 11.80 -7.27 25.70
N GLN A 28 10.84 -7.51 24.83
CA GLN A 28 11.04 -8.11 23.49
C GLN A 28 11.12 -7.07 22.39
N VAL A 29 11.02 -5.79 22.73
CA VAL A 29 10.97 -4.69 21.76
C VAL A 29 12.21 -3.81 21.90
N ILE A 30 12.90 -3.60 20.78
CA ILE A 30 14.07 -2.74 20.70
C ILE A 30 13.77 -1.62 19.71
N VAL A 31 14.05 -0.38 20.07
CA VAL A 31 13.86 0.74 19.15
C VAL A 31 15.20 1.38 18.79
N CYS A 32 15.30 1.85 17.54
CA CYS A 32 16.49 2.54 17.06
C CYS A 32 16.10 3.83 16.32
N ASP A 33 16.68 4.94 16.72
CA ASP A 33 16.60 6.23 16.00
C ASP A 33 17.89 7.01 16.22
N SER A 34 18.33 7.75 15.22
CA SER A 34 19.50 8.64 15.32
C SER A 34 19.25 9.88 16.19
N ASN A 35 18.01 10.17 16.55
CA ASN A 35 17.62 11.29 17.38
C ASN A 35 17.39 10.83 18.84
N PRO A 36 18.28 11.17 19.78
CA PRO A 36 18.19 10.73 21.17
C PRO A 36 16.89 11.19 21.87
N THR A 37 16.36 12.35 21.52
CA THR A 37 15.11 12.84 22.11
C THR A 37 13.91 11.93 21.78
N ARG A 38 13.92 11.30 20.59
CA ARG A 38 12.87 10.34 20.21
C ARG A 38 13.01 9.02 20.99
N LEU A 39 14.24 8.58 21.24
CA LEU A 39 14.52 7.40 22.06
C LEU A 39 14.09 7.63 23.52
N GLU A 40 14.41 8.79 24.09
CA GLU A 40 13.96 9.20 25.44
C GLU A 40 12.43 9.21 25.55
N ALA A 41 11.74 9.79 24.54
CA ALA A 41 10.28 9.82 24.49
C ALA A 41 9.67 8.39 24.40
N ALA A 42 10.29 7.49 23.64
CA ALA A 42 9.86 6.11 23.53
C ALA A 42 10.01 5.36 24.87
N LEU A 43 11.17 5.49 25.54
CA LEU A 43 11.42 4.92 26.88
C LEU A 43 10.45 5.43 27.93
N ALA A 44 10.16 6.74 27.91
CA ALA A 44 9.20 7.34 28.84
C ALA A 44 7.77 6.82 28.62
N SER A 45 7.42 6.54 27.35
CA SER A 45 6.08 6.04 26.98
C SER A 45 5.91 4.54 27.25
N TYR A 46 6.97 3.77 27.09
CA TYR A 46 6.97 2.31 27.20
C TYR A 46 8.14 1.81 28.06
N PRO A 47 8.03 1.88 29.39
CA PRO A 47 9.07 1.36 30.28
C PRO A 47 9.32 -0.14 30.03
N GLY A 48 10.58 -0.51 29.89
CA GLY A 48 11.00 -1.90 29.66
C GLY A 48 11.38 -2.24 28.23
N ILE A 49 11.14 -1.34 27.24
CA ILE A 49 11.74 -1.50 25.92
C ILE A 49 13.24 -1.24 25.97
N GLU A 50 13.97 -1.82 25.04
CA GLU A 50 15.39 -1.52 24.85
C GLU A 50 15.57 -0.45 23.77
N VAL A 51 16.68 0.27 23.81
CA VAL A 51 17.02 1.32 22.83
C VAL A 51 18.42 1.11 22.29
N ALA A 52 18.61 1.47 21.02
CA ALA A 52 19.90 1.51 20.34
C ALA A 52 20.02 2.82 19.57
N ASP A 53 21.19 3.45 19.56
CA ASP A 53 21.44 4.66 18.78
C ASP A 53 21.93 4.35 17.35
N ARG A 54 22.32 3.09 17.10
CA ARG A 54 22.79 2.58 15.81
C ARG A 54 22.13 1.27 15.44
N ILE A 55 21.95 1.08 14.15
CA ILE A 55 21.32 -0.12 13.58
C ILE A 55 22.12 -1.38 13.91
N GLU A 56 23.44 -1.31 13.86
CA GLU A 56 24.33 -2.43 14.19
C GLU A 56 24.10 -2.94 15.61
N GLU A 57 23.98 -2.01 16.54
CA GLU A 57 23.73 -2.33 17.95
C GLU A 57 22.40 -3.05 18.14
N LEU A 58 21.35 -2.61 17.43
CA LEU A 58 20.05 -3.31 17.41
C LEU A 58 20.19 -4.71 16.80
N LEU A 59 20.90 -4.84 15.67
CA LEU A 59 21.04 -6.11 14.96
C LEU A 59 21.96 -7.11 15.70
N ASP A 60 22.81 -6.64 16.61
CA ASP A 60 23.65 -7.50 17.46
C ASP A 60 22.88 -8.11 18.67
N GLN A 61 21.61 -7.75 18.85
CA GLN A 61 20.79 -8.19 19.99
C GLN A 61 19.82 -9.34 19.69
N ASP A 62 20.15 -10.23 18.77
CA ASP A 62 19.36 -11.43 18.42
C ASP A 62 17.88 -11.12 18.08
N VAL A 63 17.62 -10.04 17.32
CA VAL A 63 16.26 -9.73 16.84
C VAL A 63 15.83 -10.72 15.76
N ASN A 64 14.58 -11.18 15.83
CA ASN A 64 14.01 -12.06 14.81
C ASN A 64 13.46 -11.30 13.61
N GLY A 65 12.95 -10.10 13.83
CA GLY A 65 12.41 -9.25 12.78
C GLY A 65 12.57 -7.78 13.09
N VAL A 66 12.59 -6.98 12.05
CA VAL A 66 12.69 -5.51 12.12
C VAL A 66 11.55 -4.87 11.35
N ILE A 67 10.98 -3.79 11.92
CA ILE A 67 10.07 -2.90 11.21
C ILE A 67 10.82 -1.61 10.90
N LEU A 68 11.01 -1.32 9.61
CA LEU A 68 11.77 -0.19 9.10
C LEU A 68 10.83 0.95 8.71
N ALA A 69 10.87 2.06 9.45
CA ALA A 69 10.03 3.25 9.27
C ALA A 69 10.85 4.53 9.14
N THR A 70 11.93 4.45 8.39
CA THR A 70 12.83 5.56 8.09
C THR A 70 12.39 6.31 6.81
N PRO A 71 13.02 7.41 6.40
CA PRO A 71 12.71 8.04 5.12
C PRO A 71 12.96 7.11 3.93
N VAL A 72 12.06 7.15 2.93
CA VAL A 72 12.04 6.20 1.80
C VAL A 72 13.37 6.04 1.05
N HIS A 73 14.16 7.11 0.93
CA HIS A 73 15.45 7.06 0.24
C HIS A 73 16.48 6.17 0.95
N THR A 74 16.26 5.82 2.21
CA THR A 74 17.13 4.92 3.00
C THR A 74 16.64 3.46 2.97
N HIS A 75 15.41 3.20 2.52
CA HIS A 75 14.82 1.86 2.61
C HIS A 75 15.66 0.80 1.91
N GLY A 76 16.10 1.05 0.66
CA GLY A 76 16.87 0.07 -0.11
C GLY A 76 18.16 -0.39 0.57
N GLU A 77 18.97 0.58 1.04
CA GLU A 77 20.22 0.29 1.73
C GLU A 77 19.98 -0.40 3.07
N LEU A 78 19.10 0.16 3.90
CA LEU A 78 18.87 -0.36 5.25
C LEU A 78 18.19 -1.74 5.21
N ALA A 79 17.25 -1.95 4.29
CA ALA A 79 16.60 -3.25 4.09
C ALA A 79 17.64 -4.33 3.73
N GLN A 80 18.54 -4.02 2.79
CA GLN A 80 19.61 -4.96 2.42
C GLN A 80 20.55 -5.26 3.60
N ARG A 81 20.93 -4.24 4.39
CA ARG A 81 21.78 -4.42 5.59
C ARG A 81 21.12 -5.31 6.64
N ILE A 82 19.84 -5.11 6.91
CA ILE A 82 19.06 -5.90 7.86
C ILE A 82 18.95 -7.36 7.38
N MET A 83 18.55 -7.57 6.14
CA MET A 83 18.41 -8.90 5.56
C MET A 83 19.74 -9.66 5.45
N ASN A 84 20.88 -8.97 5.23
CA ASN A 84 22.22 -9.57 5.26
C ASN A 84 22.59 -10.18 6.63
N ARG A 85 21.90 -9.79 7.70
CA ARG A 85 22.04 -10.37 9.05
C ARG A 85 21.09 -11.55 9.28
N GLY A 86 20.34 -11.95 8.26
CA GLY A 86 19.36 -13.04 8.35
C GLY A 86 18.09 -12.65 9.13
N VAL A 87 17.78 -11.36 9.24
CA VAL A 87 16.65 -10.82 10.00
C VAL A 87 15.46 -10.58 9.08
N ASP A 88 14.28 -11.03 9.48
CA ASP A 88 13.01 -10.79 8.79
C ASP A 88 12.64 -9.31 8.81
N LEU A 89 11.93 -8.83 7.80
CA LEU A 89 11.76 -7.40 7.61
C LEU A 89 10.34 -7.01 7.18
N LEU A 90 9.79 -6.01 7.86
CA LEU A 90 8.65 -5.21 7.40
C LEU A 90 9.16 -3.80 7.07
N VAL A 91 9.02 -3.37 5.82
CA VAL A 91 9.45 -2.03 5.37
C VAL A 91 8.23 -1.15 5.13
N GLU A 92 8.22 0.06 5.68
CA GLU A 92 7.23 1.06 5.31
C GLU A 92 7.21 1.33 3.80
N LYS A 93 6.01 1.65 3.30
CA LYS A 93 5.81 1.97 1.88
C LYS A 93 6.48 3.32 1.48
N PRO A 94 6.91 3.44 0.23
CA PRO A 94 7.16 2.36 -0.73
C PRO A 94 8.42 1.57 -0.38
N LEU A 95 8.50 0.34 -0.85
CA LEU A 95 9.65 -0.55 -0.57
C LEU A 95 11.00 0.08 -0.91
N ALA A 96 11.06 0.79 -2.03
CA ALA A 96 12.24 1.52 -2.49
C ALA A 96 11.82 2.66 -3.42
N THR A 97 12.76 3.52 -3.80
CA THR A 97 12.55 4.56 -4.82
C THR A 97 12.89 4.09 -6.24
N SER A 98 13.28 2.82 -6.41
CA SER A 98 13.59 2.20 -7.70
C SER A 98 13.03 0.78 -7.78
N ALA A 99 12.37 0.45 -8.89
CA ALA A 99 11.83 -0.88 -9.15
C ALA A 99 12.93 -1.93 -9.23
N VAL A 100 14.12 -1.57 -9.71
CA VAL A 100 15.29 -2.46 -9.75
C VAL A 100 15.76 -2.79 -8.33
N VAL A 101 15.83 -1.80 -7.45
CA VAL A 101 16.19 -2.00 -6.04
C VAL A 101 15.11 -2.82 -5.34
N ALA A 102 13.83 -2.49 -5.55
CA ALA A 102 12.71 -3.25 -4.98
C ALA A 102 12.78 -4.73 -5.41
N ARG A 103 13.05 -5.00 -6.68
CA ARG A 103 13.22 -6.35 -7.20
C ARG A 103 14.38 -7.08 -6.51
N SER A 104 15.54 -6.44 -6.42
CA SER A 104 16.71 -7.05 -5.77
C SER A 104 16.46 -7.43 -4.31
N LEU A 105 15.70 -6.62 -3.57
CA LEU A 105 15.31 -6.91 -2.19
C LEU A 105 14.37 -8.12 -2.10
N VAL A 106 13.36 -8.19 -2.98
CA VAL A 106 12.42 -9.32 -3.03
C VAL A 106 13.15 -10.61 -3.39
N ASP A 107 14.00 -10.58 -4.41
CA ASP A 107 14.77 -11.75 -4.82
C ASP A 107 15.74 -12.19 -3.72
N TYR A 108 16.38 -11.24 -3.02
CA TYR A 108 17.26 -11.53 -1.89
C TYR A 108 16.50 -12.23 -0.75
N ALA A 109 15.35 -11.67 -0.34
CA ALA A 109 14.53 -12.25 0.72
C ALA A 109 14.10 -13.69 0.37
N ARG A 110 13.64 -13.89 -0.87
CA ARG A 110 13.24 -15.21 -1.38
C ARG A 110 14.38 -16.22 -1.36
N ASN A 111 15.55 -15.83 -1.87
CA ASN A 111 16.71 -16.71 -1.95
C ASN A 111 17.31 -17.08 -0.58
N HIS A 112 17.03 -16.28 0.46
CA HIS A 112 17.51 -16.52 1.83
C HIS A 112 16.39 -16.99 2.77
N ASN A 113 15.19 -17.29 2.26
CA ASN A 113 14.01 -17.70 3.04
C ASN A 113 13.67 -16.69 4.17
N LEU A 114 13.82 -15.40 3.91
CA LEU A 114 13.45 -14.33 4.82
C LEU A 114 12.02 -13.88 4.57
N VAL A 115 11.33 -13.50 5.63
CA VAL A 115 10.06 -12.80 5.53
C VAL A 115 10.34 -11.34 5.16
N LEU A 116 9.88 -10.92 3.99
CA LEU A 116 9.85 -9.52 3.60
C LEU A 116 8.39 -9.09 3.45
N MET A 117 7.96 -8.14 4.24
CA MET A 117 6.63 -7.52 4.13
C MET A 117 6.79 -6.03 3.80
N ILE A 118 5.84 -5.49 3.08
CA ILE A 118 5.81 -4.08 2.74
C ILE A 118 4.59 -3.44 3.42
N GLY A 119 4.78 -2.26 4.02
CA GLY A 119 3.80 -1.50 4.78
C GLY A 119 2.62 -0.97 3.96
N HIS A 120 1.99 -1.84 3.19
CA HIS A 120 0.74 -1.55 2.49
C HIS A 120 -0.44 -1.75 3.45
N THR A 121 -0.49 -0.96 4.48
CA THR A 121 -1.40 -1.08 5.64
C THR A 121 -2.87 -1.24 5.24
N PHE A 122 -3.31 -0.59 4.15
CA PHE A 122 -4.70 -0.70 3.69
C PHE A 122 -5.10 -2.11 3.25
N LEU A 123 -4.16 -2.96 2.86
CA LEU A 123 -4.45 -4.36 2.52
C LEU A 123 -4.95 -5.16 3.74
N TYR A 124 -4.64 -4.71 4.94
CA TYR A 124 -5.10 -5.31 6.20
C TYR A 124 -6.41 -4.68 6.70
N SER A 125 -6.93 -3.65 6.02
CA SER A 125 -8.23 -3.06 6.37
C SER A 125 -9.36 -4.06 6.19
N PRO A 126 -10.20 -4.32 7.20
CA PRO A 126 -11.37 -5.19 7.05
C PRO A 126 -12.29 -4.76 5.91
N ALA A 127 -12.41 -3.45 5.67
CA ALA A 127 -13.19 -2.92 4.56
C ALA A 127 -12.61 -3.32 3.20
N VAL A 128 -11.29 -3.22 3.02
CA VAL A 128 -10.62 -3.61 1.77
C VAL A 128 -10.70 -5.13 1.55
N GLN A 129 -10.59 -5.93 2.61
CA GLN A 129 -10.79 -7.38 2.54
C GLN A 129 -12.22 -7.73 2.06
N VAL A 130 -13.23 -7.07 2.61
CA VAL A 130 -14.63 -7.25 2.17
C VAL A 130 -14.80 -6.88 0.69
N ILE A 131 -14.19 -5.78 0.24
CA ILE A 131 -14.24 -5.37 -1.18
C ILE A 131 -13.65 -6.45 -2.07
N ARG A 132 -12.44 -6.93 -1.74
CA ARG A 132 -11.76 -7.99 -2.49
C ARG A 132 -12.62 -9.26 -2.59
N ASP A 133 -13.16 -9.70 -1.45
CA ASP A 133 -14.00 -10.90 -1.42
C ASP A 133 -15.25 -10.77 -2.31
N ARG A 134 -15.87 -9.60 -2.35
CA ARG A 134 -17.04 -9.32 -3.19
C ARG A 134 -16.68 -9.32 -4.67
N VAL A 135 -15.57 -8.68 -5.04
CA VAL A 135 -15.06 -8.69 -6.42
C VAL A 135 -14.71 -10.11 -6.86
N ARG A 136 -13.98 -10.88 -6.04
CA ARG A 136 -13.63 -12.27 -6.34
C ARG A 136 -14.82 -13.21 -6.49
N ARG A 137 -15.90 -12.96 -5.77
CA ARG A 137 -17.17 -13.71 -5.91
C ARG A 137 -17.98 -13.29 -7.13
N GLY A 138 -17.50 -12.30 -7.91
CA GLY A 138 -18.18 -11.81 -9.09
C GLY A 138 -19.46 -11.01 -8.78
N GLU A 139 -19.64 -10.52 -7.53
CA GLU A 139 -20.87 -9.82 -7.14
C GLU A 139 -21.07 -8.50 -7.89
N LEU A 140 -20.00 -7.90 -8.41
CA LEU A 140 -20.08 -6.69 -9.22
C LEU A 140 -20.24 -7.00 -10.73
N GLY A 141 -20.04 -8.27 -11.14
CA GLY A 141 -19.85 -8.64 -12.53
C GLY A 141 -18.49 -8.18 -13.06
N ASP A 142 -18.33 -8.10 -14.37
CA ASP A 142 -17.12 -7.58 -15.00
C ASP A 142 -16.90 -6.13 -14.56
N ILE A 143 -15.72 -5.83 -14.02
CA ILE A 143 -15.35 -4.46 -13.66
C ILE A 143 -15.03 -3.69 -14.94
N HIS A 144 -15.65 -2.54 -15.12
CA HIS A 144 -15.42 -1.68 -16.28
C HIS A 144 -14.32 -0.65 -16.02
N TYR A 145 -14.38 0.04 -14.88
CA TYR A 145 -13.37 1.00 -14.48
C TYR A 145 -13.41 1.28 -12.98
N LEU A 146 -12.35 1.93 -12.49
CA LEU A 146 -12.22 2.40 -11.11
C LEU A 146 -11.94 3.90 -11.08
N MET A 147 -12.39 4.54 -10.01
CA MET A 147 -12.02 5.92 -9.70
C MET A 147 -11.52 5.99 -8.25
N SER A 148 -10.39 6.67 -8.02
CA SER A 148 -9.93 6.94 -6.67
C SER A 148 -9.62 8.42 -6.46
N THR A 149 -9.88 8.90 -5.24
CA THR A 149 -9.56 10.25 -4.81
C THR A 149 -8.93 10.18 -3.44
N ARG A 150 -7.69 10.68 -3.36
CA ARG A 150 -6.93 10.75 -2.10
C ARG A 150 -6.35 12.15 -1.93
N VAL A 151 -7.11 13.01 -1.28
CA VAL A 151 -6.77 14.43 -1.15
C VAL A 151 -6.99 14.93 0.29
N ASN A 152 -6.17 15.87 0.71
CA ASN A 152 -6.28 16.57 1.99
C ASN A 152 -5.41 17.84 1.97
N LEU A 153 -5.58 18.73 2.96
CA LEU A 153 -4.56 19.73 3.26
C LEU A 153 -3.44 19.01 4.04
N GLY A 154 -2.45 18.51 3.29
CA GLY A 154 -1.39 17.64 3.81
C GLY A 154 -0.14 18.39 4.22
N ILE A 155 0.81 17.64 4.78
CA ILE A 155 2.15 18.14 5.07
C ILE A 155 2.98 18.00 3.81
N HIS A 156 3.36 19.14 3.19
CA HIS A 156 4.26 19.14 2.04
C HIS A 156 5.61 18.52 2.41
N GLN A 157 6.06 17.62 1.58
CA GLN A 157 7.36 16.98 1.73
C GLN A 157 8.35 17.59 0.74
N SER A 158 9.52 17.97 1.22
CA SER A 158 10.58 18.54 0.37
C SER A 158 11.37 17.48 -0.42
N THR A 159 11.25 16.22 -0.04
CA THR A 159 12.08 15.12 -0.57
C THR A 159 11.32 14.13 -1.45
N ALA A 160 9.99 14.20 -1.47
CA ALA A 160 9.16 13.29 -2.25
C ALA A 160 7.94 14.03 -2.84
N SER A 161 7.50 13.63 -4.03
CA SER A 161 6.27 14.13 -4.62
C SER A 161 5.04 13.46 -4.00
N VAL A 162 3.86 14.07 -4.21
CA VAL A 162 2.57 13.51 -3.82
C VAL A 162 2.35 12.09 -4.37
N MET A 163 2.90 11.79 -5.54
CA MET A 163 2.83 10.43 -6.12
C MET A 163 3.56 9.40 -5.26
N TRP A 164 4.80 9.68 -4.83
CA TRP A 164 5.55 8.76 -3.95
C TRP A 164 4.91 8.58 -2.57
N ASP A 165 4.20 9.59 -2.08
CA ASP A 165 3.54 9.52 -0.79
C ASP A 165 2.17 8.83 -0.86
N LEU A 166 1.29 9.22 -1.80
CA LEU A 166 -0.11 8.81 -1.81
C LEU A 166 -0.43 7.67 -2.80
N ALA A 167 0.23 7.63 -3.97
CA ALA A 167 -0.07 6.59 -4.97
C ALA A 167 0.12 5.14 -4.48
N PRO A 168 1.15 4.81 -3.65
CA PRO A 168 1.32 3.44 -3.17
C PRO A 168 0.08 2.87 -2.49
N HIS A 169 -0.69 3.70 -1.79
CA HIS A 169 -1.91 3.27 -1.09
C HIS A 169 -3.00 2.85 -2.06
N ASP A 170 -3.31 3.69 -3.05
CA ASP A 170 -4.39 3.41 -4.00
C ASP A 170 -3.99 2.31 -4.97
N LEU A 171 -2.76 2.32 -5.46
CA LEU A 171 -2.22 1.26 -6.32
C LEU A 171 -2.22 -0.09 -5.61
N SER A 172 -1.89 -0.14 -4.32
CA SER A 172 -1.92 -1.39 -3.55
C SER A 172 -3.33 -1.93 -3.40
N ILE A 173 -4.32 -1.08 -3.09
CA ILE A 173 -5.73 -1.48 -3.01
C ILE A 173 -6.23 -1.98 -4.36
N MET A 174 -6.00 -1.23 -5.45
CA MET A 174 -6.41 -1.61 -6.79
C MET A 174 -5.83 -2.97 -7.18
N SER A 175 -4.50 -3.12 -7.06
CA SER A 175 -3.82 -4.37 -7.42
C SER A 175 -4.26 -5.55 -6.56
N PHE A 176 -4.53 -5.33 -5.27
CA PHE A 176 -5.01 -6.36 -4.37
C PHE A 176 -6.43 -6.82 -4.67
N VAL A 177 -7.32 -5.89 -5.02
CA VAL A 177 -8.73 -6.18 -5.30
C VAL A 177 -8.90 -6.81 -6.67
N LEU A 178 -8.17 -6.30 -7.69
CA LEU A 178 -8.24 -6.81 -9.05
C LEU A 178 -7.39 -8.06 -9.27
N GLU A 179 -6.44 -8.36 -8.38
CA GLU A 179 -5.40 -9.39 -8.54
C GLU A 179 -4.57 -9.19 -9.82
N GLU A 180 -4.45 -7.94 -10.27
CA GLU A 180 -3.70 -7.49 -11.42
C GLU A 180 -2.83 -6.28 -11.06
N VAL A 181 -1.81 -6.02 -11.85
CA VAL A 181 -0.99 -4.81 -11.77
C VAL A 181 -1.13 -3.99 -13.05
N PRO A 182 -1.02 -2.66 -12.99
CA PRO A 182 -1.10 -1.83 -14.19
C PRO A 182 -0.01 -2.20 -15.21
N ILE A 183 -0.36 -2.15 -16.49
CA ILE A 183 0.57 -2.35 -17.61
C ILE A 183 0.97 -1.04 -18.28
N SER A 184 0.19 0.03 -18.08
CA SER A 184 0.47 1.36 -18.63
C SER A 184 -0.08 2.44 -17.71
N VAL A 185 0.58 3.59 -17.68
CA VAL A 185 0.15 4.77 -16.91
C VAL A 185 0.36 6.06 -17.71
N SER A 186 -0.62 6.95 -17.63
CA SER A 186 -0.54 8.35 -18.03
C SER A 186 -0.65 9.23 -16.79
N ALA A 187 0.22 10.23 -16.65
CA ALA A 187 0.24 11.08 -15.47
C ALA A 187 0.43 12.54 -15.79
N LEU A 188 -0.33 13.40 -15.10
CA LEU A 188 -0.12 14.84 -15.08
C LEU A 188 0.12 15.30 -13.65
N THR A 189 1.10 16.16 -13.46
CA THR A 189 1.48 16.67 -12.14
C THR A 189 1.60 18.18 -12.13
N ARG A 190 1.43 18.76 -10.96
CA ARG A 190 1.69 20.19 -10.74
C ARG A 190 2.35 20.37 -9.37
N SER A 191 3.30 21.31 -9.31
CA SER A 191 3.78 21.91 -8.07
C SER A 191 3.16 23.29 -7.94
N SER A 192 2.47 23.57 -6.84
CA SER A 192 1.94 24.90 -6.52
C SER A 192 2.98 25.78 -5.85
N LEU A 193 4.00 25.17 -5.26
CA LEU A 193 5.12 25.86 -4.61
C LEU A 193 6.37 25.77 -5.50
N GLN A 194 6.89 26.94 -5.89
CA GLN A 194 8.06 27.00 -6.79
C GLN A 194 9.27 26.25 -6.18
N GLY A 195 9.89 25.41 -7.00
CA GLY A 195 11.08 24.64 -6.59
C GLY A 195 10.81 23.47 -5.65
N GLN A 196 9.54 23.15 -5.38
CA GLN A 196 9.16 21.98 -4.57
C GLN A 196 8.67 20.82 -5.45
N PRO A 197 8.71 19.58 -4.96
CA PRO A 197 8.09 18.44 -5.63
C PRO A 197 6.59 18.67 -5.91
N ALA A 198 6.04 17.94 -6.88
CA ALA A 198 4.63 18.01 -7.21
C ALA A 198 3.73 17.67 -6.01
N ASP A 199 2.73 18.54 -5.78
CA ASP A 199 1.74 18.44 -4.70
C ASP A 199 0.33 18.08 -5.18
N VAL A 200 0.15 17.99 -6.51
CA VAL A 200 -1.04 17.50 -7.19
C VAL A 200 -0.63 16.52 -8.28
N ALA A 201 -1.33 15.40 -8.40
CA ALA A 201 -1.15 14.42 -9.47
C ALA A 201 -2.48 13.79 -9.87
N PHE A 202 -2.61 13.52 -11.17
CA PHE A 202 -3.70 12.77 -11.79
C PHE A 202 -3.10 11.64 -12.60
N LEU A 203 -3.53 10.42 -12.35
CA LEU A 203 -3.05 9.22 -13.04
C LEU A 203 -4.21 8.53 -13.72
N THR A 204 -3.96 8.05 -14.96
CA THR A 204 -4.83 7.08 -15.63
C THR A 204 -4.03 5.80 -15.83
N LEU A 205 -4.55 4.69 -15.38
CA LEU A 205 -3.92 3.37 -15.36
C LEU A 205 -4.68 2.42 -16.27
N GLN A 206 -3.97 1.53 -16.96
CA GLN A 206 -4.57 0.43 -17.71
C GLN A 206 -4.08 -0.90 -17.13
N PHE A 207 -5.01 -1.84 -17.01
CA PHE A 207 -4.76 -3.19 -16.50
C PHE A 207 -4.84 -4.24 -17.63
N PRO A 208 -4.22 -5.42 -17.46
CA PRO A 208 -4.25 -6.49 -18.47
C PRO A 208 -5.65 -6.92 -18.90
N SER A 209 -6.62 -6.91 -17.98
CA SER A 209 -8.03 -7.20 -18.25
C SER A 209 -8.75 -6.16 -19.13
N GLY A 210 -8.10 -5.02 -19.44
CA GLY A 210 -8.70 -3.88 -20.11
C GLY A 210 -9.40 -2.88 -19.18
N ILE A 211 -9.40 -3.13 -17.86
CA ILE A 211 -9.89 -2.18 -16.85
C ILE A 211 -9.06 -0.91 -16.91
N ILE A 212 -9.73 0.23 -16.82
CA ILE A 212 -9.11 1.55 -16.69
C ILE A 212 -9.36 2.06 -15.27
N ALA A 213 -8.32 2.63 -14.65
CA ALA A 213 -8.48 3.30 -13.37
C ALA A 213 -7.97 4.74 -13.44
N GLU A 214 -8.71 5.64 -12.78
CA GLU A 214 -8.28 7.02 -12.52
C GLU A 214 -7.90 7.16 -11.06
N SER A 215 -6.81 7.88 -10.77
CA SER A 215 -6.41 8.22 -9.41
C SER A 215 -6.03 9.69 -9.31
N SER A 216 -6.78 10.43 -8.48
CA SER A 216 -6.56 11.85 -8.20
C SER A 216 -5.96 12.01 -6.81
N MET A 217 -4.81 12.65 -6.68
CA MET A 217 -4.14 12.84 -5.41
C MET A 217 -3.61 14.26 -5.24
N SER A 218 -3.76 14.79 -4.02
CA SER A 218 -3.29 16.14 -3.73
C SER A 218 -3.07 16.36 -2.23
N TRP A 219 -2.04 17.16 -1.90
CA TRP A 219 -1.87 17.75 -0.57
C TRP A 219 -2.60 19.07 -0.42
N LEU A 220 -3.30 19.55 -1.47
CA LEU A 220 -3.99 20.84 -1.53
C LEU A 220 -5.48 20.62 -1.74
N ALA A 221 -6.19 20.26 -0.69
CA ALA A 221 -7.65 20.18 -0.72
C ALA A 221 -8.24 20.69 0.60
N PRO A 222 -9.40 21.37 0.56
CA PRO A 222 -10.00 21.95 1.77
C PRO A 222 -10.53 20.89 2.73
N THR A 223 -10.81 19.69 2.23
CA THR A 223 -11.34 18.57 3.00
C THR A 223 -10.52 17.31 2.72
N LYS A 224 -10.48 16.42 3.70
CA LYS A 224 -9.86 15.11 3.55
C LYS A 224 -10.84 14.16 2.87
N ILE A 225 -10.50 13.68 1.67
CA ILE A 225 -11.27 12.68 0.94
C ILE A 225 -10.35 11.49 0.66
N ARG A 226 -10.84 10.30 0.97
CA ARG A 226 -10.21 9.03 0.64
C ARG A 226 -11.30 8.08 0.20
N SER A 227 -11.56 8.08 -1.10
CA SER A 227 -12.61 7.26 -1.69
C SER A 227 -12.10 6.47 -2.88
N MET A 228 -12.69 5.31 -3.11
CA MET A 228 -12.47 4.50 -4.29
C MET A 228 -13.81 3.91 -4.74
N THR A 229 -14.10 4.03 -6.02
CA THR A 229 -15.35 3.52 -6.61
C THR A 229 -15.00 2.45 -7.65
N PHE A 230 -15.68 1.31 -7.54
CA PHE A 230 -15.59 0.20 -8.48
C PHE A 230 -16.90 0.15 -9.27
N ILE A 231 -16.80 0.32 -10.58
CA ILE A 231 -17.95 0.30 -11.48
C ILE A 231 -17.95 -1.04 -12.21
N GLY A 232 -18.83 -1.91 -11.78
CA GLY A 232 -19.06 -3.22 -12.40
C GLY A 232 -20.33 -3.27 -13.24
N ARG A 233 -20.41 -4.29 -14.09
CA ARG A 233 -21.56 -4.52 -14.98
C ARG A 233 -22.87 -4.76 -14.21
N GLN A 234 -22.78 -5.45 -13.07
CA GLN A 234 -23.95 -5.82 -12.29
C GLN A 234 -24.21 -4.87 -11.13
N ARG A 235 -23.18 -4.43 -10.44
CA ARG A 235 -23.27 -3.54 -9.27
C ARG A 235 -22.10 -2.58 -9.26
N MET A 236 -22.28 -1.51 -8.49
CA MET A 236 -21.23 -0.52 -8.21
C MET A 236 -20.92 -0.54 -6.72
N LEU A 237 -19.66 -0.30 -6.37
CA LEU A 237 -19.21 -0.28 -4.98
C LEU A 237 -18.44 1.01 -4.73
N VAL A 238 -18.77 1.67 -3.61
CA VAL A 238 -18.05 2.85 -3.12
C VAL A 238 -17.37 2.49 -1.79
N TYR A 239 -16.09 2.77 -1.72
CA TYR A 239 -15.28 2.71 -0.51
C TYR A 239 -14.91 4.12 -0.06
N GLU A 240 -15.20 4.44 1.19
CA GLU A 240 -14.81 5.70 1.84
C GLU A 240 -14.07 5.41 3.14
N ASP A 241 -12.76 5.49 3.12
CA ASP A 241 -11.87 5.23 4.27
C ASP A 241 -12.13 6.17 5.48
N THR A 242 -12.72 7.33 5.21
CA THR A 242 -13.05 8.32 6.25
C THR A 242 -14.43 8.13 6.89
N ASP A 243 -15.26 7.26 6.34
CA ASP A 243 -16.57 6.89 6.90
C ASP A 243 -16.40 5.65 7.79
N LEU A 244 -16.46 5.83 9.11
CA LEU A 244 -16.29 4.75 10.07
C LEU A 244 -17.57 3.92 10.31
N GLU A 245 -18.73 4.41 9.88
CA GLU A 245 -20.00 3.69 10.06
C GLU A 245 -20.33 2.80 8.88
N THR A 246 -20.18 3.33 7.65
CA THR A 246 -20.49 2.64 6.40
C THR A 246 -19.37 2.79 5.38
N PRO A 247 -18.17 2.29 5.67
CA PRO A 247 -17.02 2.50 4.80
C PRO A 247 -17.17 1.85 3.42
N VAL A 248 -18.04 0.86 3.27
CA VAL A 248 -18.34 0.19 2.01
C VAL A 248 -19.83 0.25 1.73
N ARG A 249 -20.20 0.76 0.57
CA ARG A 249 -21.58 0.80 0.07
C ARG A 249 -21.66 0.16 -1.30
N ILE A 250 -22.60 -0.77 -1.46
CA ILE A 250 -22.83 -1.52 -2.69
C ILE A 250 -24.18 -1.11 -3.25
N TYR A 251 -24.18 -0.64 -4.47
CA TYR A 251 -25.36 -0.15 -5.17
C TYR A 251 -25.80 -1.17 -6.23
N ASP A 252 -27.05 -1.61 -6.17
CA ASP A 252 -27.68 -2.38 -7.26
C ASP A 252 -28.08 -1.44 -8.39
N LYS A 253 -27.08 -0.88 -9.05
CA LYS A 253 -27.21 0.01 -10.20
C LYS A 253 -26.42 -0.55 -11.37
N GLY A 254 -26.97 -0.42 -12.57
CA GLY A 254 -26.30 -0.87 -13.78
C GLY A 254 -27.08 -0.53 -15.03
N VAL A 255 -26.46 -0.78 -16.17
CA VAL A 255 -27.06 -0.65 -17.49
C VAL A 255 -27.05 -2.01 -18.15
N SER A 256 -28.18 -2.43 -18.69
CA SER A 256 -28.31 -3.68 -19.45
C SER A 256 -28.97 -3.40 -20.80
N PHE A 257 -28.64 -4.25 -21.78
CA PHE A 257 -29.37 -4.26 -23.05
C PHE A 257 -30.48 -5.30 -22.97
N SER A 258 -31.70 -4.89 -23.26
CA SER A 258 -32.81 -5.84 -23.47
C SER A 258 -32.96 -6.13 -24.96
N GLN A 259 -33.09 -7.42 -25.31
CA GLN A 259 -33.33 -7.88 -26.69
C GLN A 259 -34.82 -8.01 -27.03
N ASP A 260 -35.71 -7.54 -26.19
CA ASP A 260 -37.15 -7.87 -26.24
C ASP A 260 -38.01 -6.93 -27.10
N SER A 261 -37.46 -6.25 -28.06
CA SER A 261 -38.28 -5.53 -29.03
C SER A 261 -38.13 -6.14 -30.43
N GLY A 262 -39.21 -6.70 -30.95
CA GLY A 262 -39.31 -7.48 -32.21
C GLY A 262 -38.96 -6.74 -33.50
N PHE A 263 -38.05 -5.82 -33.53
CA PHE A 263 -37.51 -5.10 -34.68
C PHE A 263 -36.01 -4.72 -34.58
N GLY A 264 -35.19 -5.47 -33.82
CA GLY A 264 -33.74 -5.27 -33.83
C GLY A 264 -33.25 -3.97 -33.18
N ALA A 265 -34.09 -3.25 -32.43
CA ALA A 265 -33.65 -2.10 -31.65
C ALA A 265 -33.12 -2.59 -30.29
N LEU A 266 -31.84 -2.31 -30.03
CA LEU A 266 -31.20 -2.48 -28.71
C LEU A 266 -31.79 -1.39 -27.78
N GLU A 267 -32.60 -1.79 -26.80
CA GLU A 267 -33.13 -0.86 -25.80
C GLU A 267 -32.27 -0.90 -24.55
N LEU A 268 -31.74 0.25 -24.16
CA LEU A 268 -30.98 0.45 -22.93
C LEU A 268 -31.94 0.44 -21.74
N SER A 269 -31.76 -0.49 -20.82
CA SER A 269 -32.48 -0.53 -19.55
C SER A 269 -31.55 -0.12 -18.41
N TYR A 270 -31.98 0.88 -17.64
CA TYR A 270 -31.31 1.34 -16.44
C TYR A 270 -31.90 0.65 -15.22
N ARG A 271 -31.08 -0.09 -14.50
CA ARG A 271 -31.45 -0.70 -13.23
C ARG A 271 -31.12 0.25 -12.07
N THR A 272 -32.14 0.51 -11.22
CA THR A 272 -31.98 1.27 -9.98
C THR A 272 -32.61 0.43 -8.86
N GLY A 273 -31.80 -0.29 -8.14
CA GLY A 273 -32.17 -1.11 -7.00
C GLY A 273 -31.66 -0.55 -5.68
N ASP A 274 -31.54 -1.41 -4.70
CA ASP A 274 -31.16 -1.07 -3.33
C ASP A 274 -29.68 -0.67 -3.19
N MET A 275 -29.41 0.06 -2.11
CA MET A 275 -28.04 0.27 -1.60
C MET A 275 -27.88 -0.57 -0.33
N VAL A 276 -26.81 -1.35 -0.27
CA VAL A 276 -26.44 -2.18 0.89
C VAL A 276 -25.12 -1.73 1.44
N ALA A 277 -25.09 -1.41 2.74
CA ALA A 277 -23.88 -1.20 3.51
C ALA A 277 -23.63 -2.44 4.39
N PRO A 278 -22.63 -3.29 4.06
CA PRO A 278 -22.34 -4.45 4.88
C PRO A 278 -21.80 -4.01 6.25
N ARG A 279 -22.22 -4.72 7.30
CA ARG A 279 -21.61 -4.53 8.63
C ARG A 279 -20.19 -5.01 8.58
N ILE A 280 -19.24 -4.14 8.93
CA ILE A 280 -17.82 -4.43 8.99
C ILE A 280 -17.34 -4.13 10.40
N GLU A 281 -16.76 -5.13 11.06
CA GLU A 281 -16.08 -4.91 12.33
C GLU A 281 -14.74 -4.27 12.04
N LEU A 282 -14.62 -2.98 12.40
CA LEU A 282 -13.41 -2.21 12.16
C LEU A 282 -12.35 -2.57 13.21
N GLU A 283 -11.20 -2.94 12.73
CA GLU A 283 -9.98 -3.11 13.51
C GLU A 283 -8.89 -2.24 12.91
N GLU A 284 -7.95 -1.78 13.72
CA GLU A 284 -6.88 -0.90 13.24
C GLU A 284 -6.00 -1.64 12.22
N PRO A 285 -5.96 -1.22 10.94
CA PRO A 285 -5.21 -1.94 9.91
C PRO A 285 -3.71 -2.08 10.21
N LEU A 286 -3.11 -1.06 10.85
CA LEU A 286 -1.70 -1.10 11.25
C LEU A 286 -1.45 -2.18 12.33
N ARG A 287 -2.39 -2.38 13.25
CA ARG A 287 -2.29 -3.45 14.24
C ARG A 287 -2.34 -4.83 13.58
N LEU A 288 -3.25 -5.00 12.63
CA LEU A 288 -3.37 -6.24 11.86
C LEU A 288 -2.12 -6.53 11.03
N GLU A 289 -1.53 -5.52 10.41
CA GLU A 289 -0.28 -5.63 9.66
C GLU A 289 0.88 -6.07 10.54
N VAL A 290 1.08 -5.42 11.70
CA VAL A 290 2.13 -5.79 12.67
C VAL A 290 1.90 -7.19 13.22
N SER A 291 0.65 -7.55 13.54
CA SER A 291 0.28 -8.89 14.00
C SER A 291 0.61 -9.95 12.96
N GLU A 292 0.30 -9.68 11.68
CA GLU A 292 0.61 -10.58 10.58
C GLU A 292 2.14 -10.73 10.39
N PHE A 293 2.90 -9.67 10.55
CA PHE A 293 4.37 -9.74 10.49
C PHE A 293 4.92 -10.66 11.59
N ILE A 294 4.50 -10.47 12.85
CA ILE A 294 4.90 -11.32 13.96
C ILE A 294 4.52 -12.78 13.69
N ARG A 295 3.27 -13.03 13.24
CA ARG A 295 2.81 -14.38 12.91
C ARG A 295 3.66 -15.04 11.82
N ARG A 296 4.11 -14.28 10.82
CA ARG A 296 4.96 -14.80 9.73
C ARG A 296 6.36 -15.14 10.21
N ILE A 297 6.95 -14.34 11.10
CA ILE A 297 8.21 -14.69 11.76
C ILE A 297 8.08 -16.03 12.46
N GLU A 298 6.98 -16.27 13.21
CA GLU A 298 6.74 -17.51 13.94
C GLU A 298 6.52 -18.71 13.02
N SER A 299 5.65 -18.54 12.02
CA SER A 299 5.21 -19.65 11.18
C SER A 299 6.17 -19.95 10.02
N ARG A 300 7.13 -19.05 9.75
CA ARG A 300 8.05 -19.11 8.58
C ARG A 300 7.31 -19.27 7.26
N VAL A 301 6.11 -18.70 7.17
CA VAL A 301 5.32 -18.71 5.93
C VAL A 301 6.04 -17.87 4.88
N PRO A 302 6.30 -18.44 3.69
CA PRO A 302 6.99 -17.73 2.62
C PRO A 302 6.27 -16.45 2.22
N PRO A 303 7.00 -15.53 1.55
CA PRO A 303 6.44 -14.33 0.97
C PRO A 303 5.21 -14.63 0.11
N THR A 304 4.26 -13.70 0.12
CA THR A 304 3.03 -13.81 -0.66
C THR A 304 3.11 -12.96 -1.92
N VAL A 305 2.09 -13.07 -2.77
CA VAL A 305 1.90 -12.27 -4.00
C VAL A 305 2.09 -10.75 -3.77
N HIS A 306 1.94 -10.27 -2.55
CA HIS A 306 2.08 -8.84 -2.21
C HIS A 306 3.47 -8.25 -2.48
N GLU A 307 4.52 -9.04 -2.45
CA GLU A 307 5.88 -8.55 -2.73
C GLU A 307 6.10 -8.27 -4.20
N GLU A 308 5.57 -9.13 -5.08
CA GLU A 308 5.58 -8.88 -6.52
C GLU A 308 4.76 -7.64 -6.87
N GLN A 309 3.61 -7.47 -6.22
CA GLN A 309 2.81 -6.25 -6.37
C GLN A 309 3.58 -5.01 -5.89
N ALA A 310 4.36 -5.10 -4.83
CA ALA A 310 5.16 -3.95 -4.35
C ALA A 310 6.21 -3.52 -5.38
N VAL A 311 6.87 -4.45 -6.07
CA VAL A 311 7.79 -4.13 -7.17
C VAL A 311 7.04 -3.44 -8.31
N ALA A 312 5.87 -3.97 -8.69
CA ALA A 312 5.05 -3.39 -9.76
C ALA A 312 4.51 -1.99 -9.38
N ILE A 313 4.16 -1.76 -8.11
CA ILE A 313 3.75 -0.44 -7.61
C ILE A 313 4.88 0.57 -7.76
N VAL A 314 6.10 0.23 -7.37
CA VAL A 314 7.27 1.10 -7.55
C VAL A 314 7.51 1.37 -9.04
N ALA A 315 7.44 0.35 -9.90
CA ALA A 315 7.58 0.50 -11.34
C ALA A 315 6.49 1.40 -11.95
N THR A 316 5.26 1.31 -11.45
CA THR A 316 4.14 2.15 -11.87
C THR A 316 4.41 3.62 -11.52
N ILE A 317 4.92 3.91 -10.31
CA ILE A 317 5.24 5.28 -9.89
C ILE A 317 6.41 5.84 -10.71
N GLU A 318 7.45 5.04 -11.00
CA GLU A 318 8.53 5.45 -11.89
C GLU A 318 8.02 5.77 -13.32
N ALA A 319 7.13 4.92 -13.85
CA ALA A 319 6.51 5.14 -15.16
C ALA A 319 5.62 6.40 -15.15
N ALA A 320 4.87 6.64 -14.06
CA ALA A 320 4.06 7.84 -13.89
C ALA A 320 4.91 9.12 -13.87
N HIS A 321 6.09 9.08 -13.24
CA HIS A 321 7.04 10.21 -13.29
C HIS A 321 7.51 10.46 -14.72
N ARG A 322 7.94 9.43 -15.47
CA ARG A 322 8.32 9.57 -16.89
C ARG A 322 7.17 10.12 -17.75
N SER A 323 5.94 9.66 -17.50
CA SER A 323 4.76 10.17 -18.18
C SER A 323 4.53 11.66 -17.90
N ALA A 324 4.64 12.08 -16.63
CA ALA A 324 4.48 13.47 -16.24
C ALA A 324 5.55 14.40 -16.88
N GLU A 325 6.80 13.94 -16.95
CA GLU A 325 7.88 14.63 -17.66
C GLU A 325 7.61 14.73 -19.17
N ALA A 326 6.92 13.72 -19.73
CA ALA A 326 6.47 13.67 -21.13
C ALA A 326 5.06 14.27 -21.33
N HIS A 327 4.60 15.14 -20.43
CA HIS A 327 3.31 15.84 -20.53
C HIS A 327 2.09 14.92 -20.65
N GLY A 328 2.11 13.80 -19.96
CA GLY A 328 0.99 12.87 -19.88
C GLY A 328 0.93 11.81 -20.97
N VAL A 329 1.96 11.65 -21.77
CA VAL A 329 2.05 10.55 -22.74
C VAL A 329 2.00 9.22 -21.98
N PRO A 330 1.17 8.24 -22.39
CA PRO A 330 1.16 6.92 -21.78
C PRO A 330 2.53 6.25 -21.81
N VAL A 331 2.93 5.66 -20.69
CA VAL A 331 4.20 4.96 -20.51
C VAL A 331 3.93 3.56 -20.01
N ASP A 332 4.54 2.56 -20.64
CA ASP A 332 4.45 1.17 -20.21
C ASP A 332 5.09 0.98 -18.82
N VAL A 333 4.39 0.21 -17.98
CA VAL A 333 4.88 -0.21 -16.66
C VAL A 333 5.69 -1.48 -16.84
N ILE A 334 7.01 -1.35 -16.72
CA ILE A 334 7.94 -2.47 -16.85
C ILE A 334 8.49 -2.80 -15.46
N ALA A 335 7.88 -3.77 -14.79
CA ALA A 335 8.45 -4.31 -13.57
C ALA A 335 9.62 -5.24 -13.94
N PRO A 336 10.80 -5.09 -13.30
CA PRO A 336 11.90 -6.01 -13.52
C PRO A 336 11.50 -7.45 -13.22
N ALA A 337 11.86 -8.38 -14.11
CA ALA A 337 11.59 -9.81 -13.92
C ALA A 337 12.32 -10.34 -12.68
N GLY A 338 11.67 -11.21 -11.92
CA GLY A 338 12.30 -11.90 -10.79
C GLY A 338 13.37 -12.89 -11.26
N SER A 339 14.39 -13.11 -10.45
CA SER A 339 15.33 -14.20 -10.67
C SER A 339 14.59 -15.55 -10.63
N PRO A 340 14.93 -16.50 -11.52
CA PRO A 340 14.34 -17.82 -11.43
C PRO A 340 14.63 -18.42 -10.05
N THR A 341 13.59 -18.97 -9.42
CA THR A 341 13.74 -19.70 -8.15
C THR A 341 14.74 -20.84 -8.36
N VAL A 342 15.86 -20.76 -7.65
CA VAL A 342 16.76 -21.92 -7.54
C VAL A 342 16.01 -22.94 -6.69
N SER A 343 15.45 -23.97 -7.35
CA SER A 343 14.90 -25.12 -6.64
C SER A 343 16.08 -25.84 -5.95
N VAL A 344 16.12 -25.78 -4.63
CA VAL A 344 17.02 -26.57 -3.78
C VAL A 344 16.37 -27.92 -3.48
#